data_11ef6fd37ac2edfa0e274f902a571dd6
#
_entry.id   11ef6fd37ac2edfa0e274f902a571dd6
#
_cell.length_a   1.000
_cell.length_b   1.000
_cell.length_c   1.000
_cell.angle_alpha   90.00
_cell.angle_beta   90.00
_cell.angle_gamma   90.00
#
_symmetry.space_group_name_H-M   'P 1'
#
loop_
_entity.id
_entity.type
_entity.pdbx_description
1 polymer ?
#
loop_
_entity_poly.entity_id
_entity_poly.type
_entity_poly.pdbx_seq_one_letter_code
_entity_poly.pdbx_strand_id
1 'polypeptide(L)'
;MSLKAIAFDWGHTLMDERRDEHIPLDIRPVHLMPGVADVLPQLPLPLALWANTRVARETEVRDWLGRAELGLLFQWVITSVDAGARKPAPEFFRYALAHCGLAKGNVLFVGNQLNTDIAGGEAFGIRTVWLSGFAFHSFDDHPCIARPTYTIDTLYGLPALIHKLQD
;
A
#
# COMPACT_ATOMS: atom_id res chain seq x y z
N MET A 1 20.06 -3.84 -7.09
CA MET A 1 18.87 -4.67 -7.39
C MET A 1 17.81 -3.76 -8.02
N SER A 2 17.32 -4.11 -9.20
CA SER A 2 16.35 -3.30 -9.95
C SER A 2 14.96 -3.42 -9.32
N LEU A 3 14.29 -2.29 -9.11
CA LEU A 3 12.88 -2.21 -8.70
C LEU A 3 12.01 -2.72 -9.84
N LYS A 4 11.03 -3.59 -9.54
CA LYS A 4 10.15 -4.21 -10.54
C LYS A 4 8.66 -3.96 -10.30
N ALA A 5 8.28 -3.57 -9.09
CA ALA A 5 6.91 -3.24 -8.75
C ALA A 5 6.83 -2.28 -7.56
N ILE A 6 5.72 -1.58 -7.46
CA ILE A 6 5.36 -0.75 -6.32
C ILE A 6 4.08 -1.32 -5.72
N ALA A 7 4.15 -1.69 -4.45
CA ALA A 7 2.98 -2.14 -3.68
C ALA A 7 2.45 -1.00 -2.81
N PHE A 8 1.14 -0.91 -2.67
CA PHE A 8 0.45 0.11 -1.88
C PHE A 8 -0.45 -0.55 -0.84
N ASP A 9 -0.50 0.01 0.35
CA ASP A 9 -1.60 -0.19 1.27
C ASP A 9 -2.87 0.51 0.74
N TRP A 10 -4.05 0.19 1.31
CA TRP A 10 -5.34 0.74 0.89
C TRP A 10 -5.79 1.92 1.75
N GLY A 11 -6.11 1.65 3.02
CA GLY A 11 -6.74 2.62 3.91
C GLY A 11 -5.83 3.80 4.24
N HIS A 12 -6.28 5.01 3.97
CA HIS A 12 -5.54 6.27 4.17
C HIS A 12 -4.21 6.37 3.41
N THR A 13 -3.90 5.37 2.59
CA THR A 13 -2.85 5.41 1.58
C THR A 13 -3.42 5.77 0.21
N LEU A 14 -4.46 5.05 -0.21
CA LEU A 14 -5.17 5.28 -1.47
C LEU A 14 -6.60 5.78 -1.28
N MET A 15 -7.32 5.29 -0.26
CA MET A 15 -8.69 5.65 0.07
C MET A 15 -8.77 6.41 1.40
N ASP A 16 -9.51 7.52 1.44
CA ASP A 16 -9.87 8.20 2.68
C ASP A 16 -11.05 7.47 3.35
N GLU A 17 -10.74 6.55 4.27
CA GLU A 17 -11.74 5.76 4.98
C GLU A 17 -12.55 6.53 6.03
N ARG A 18 -12.15 7.77 6.36
CA ARG A 18 -12.88 8.63 7.31
C ARG A 18 -14.17 9.18 6.68
N ARG A 19 -14.18 9.32 5.36
CA ARG A 19 -15.34 9.84 4.66
C ARG A 19 -16.38 8.73 4.51
N ASP A 20 -17.62 9.09 4.84
CA ASP A 20 -18.77 8.18 4.73
C ASP A 20 -18.59 6.87 5.53
N GLU A 21 -17.86 6.91 6.65
CA GLU A 21 -17.58 5.72 7.47
C GLU A 21 -18.84 5.01 8.00
N HIS A 22 -19.96 5.75 8.08
CA HIS A 22 -21.29 5.22 8.45
C HIS A 22 -21.96 4.40 7.32
N ILE A 23 -21.43 4.47 6.08
CA ILE A 23 -21.94 3.71 4.94
C ILE A 23 -21.18 2.37 4.86
N PRO A 24 -21.86 1.23 4.70
CA PRO A 24 -21.20 -0.06 4.48
C PRO A 24 -20.22 -0.03 3.28
N LEU A 25 -19.09 -0.72 3.41
CA LEU A 25 -18.01 -0.66 2.41
C LEU A 25 -18.40 -1.11 1.00
N ASP A 26 -19.34 -2.04 0.90
CA ASP A 26 -19.84 -2.58 -0.37
C ASP A 26 -20.57 -1.54 -1.23
N ILE A 27 -21.18 -0.54 -0.59
CA ILE A 27 -21.93 0.55 -1.26
C ILE A 27 -21.32 1.94 -1.02
N ARG A 28 -20.27 2.03 -0.18
CA ARG A 28 -19.62 3.30 0.14
C ARG A 28 -18.95 3.90 -1.09
N PRO A 29 -19.12 5.23 -1.35
CA PRO A 29 -18.32 5.92 -2.35
C PRO A 29 -16.81 5.79 -2.04
N VAL A 30 -16.01 5.59 -3.06
CA VAL A 30 -14.55 5.57 -2.90
C VAL A 30 -14.04 7.00 -3.01
N HIS A 31 -13.50 7.51 -1.90
CA HIS A 31 -12.86 8.82 -1.85
C HIS A 31 -11.35 8.63 -1.88
N LEU A 32 -10.72 9.02 -2.98
CA LEU A 32 -9.28 8.86 -3.13
C LEU A 32 -8.50 9.85 -2.26
N MET A 33 -7.38 9.40 -1.73
CA MET A 33 -6.41 10.27 -1.07
C MET A 33 -5.77 11.22 -2.09
N PRO A 34 -5.32 12.41 -1.64
CA PRO A 34 -4.66 13.38 -2.53
C PRO A 34 -3.48 12.76 -3.29
N GLY A 35 -3.43 13.00 -4.60
CA GLY A 35 -2.37 12.50 -5.48
C GLY A 35 -2.61 11.12 -6.07
N VAL A 36 -3.59 10.34 -5.60
CA VAL A 36 -3.83 8.99 -6.13
C VAL A 36 -4.15 9.02 -7.62
N ALA A 37 -5.17 9.80 -8.02
CA ALA A 37 -5.60 9.90 -9.41
C ALA A 37 -4.54 10.52 -10.34
N ASP A 38 -3.73 11.43 -9.81
CA ASP A 38 -2.73 12.14 -10.59
C ASP A 38 -1.42 11.36 -10.73
N VAL A 39 -0.99 10.69 -9.65
CA VAL A 39 0.35 10.10 -9.57
C VAL A 39 0.37 8.66 -10.06
N LEU A 40 -0.58 7.81 -9.63
CA LEU A 40 -0.51 6.38 -9.92
C LEU A 40 -0.46 6.06 -11.41
N PRO A 41 -1.24 6.71 -12.29
CA PRO A 41 -1.18 6.44 -13.73
C PRO A 41 0.16 6.79 -14.40
N GLN A 42 0.98 7.61 -13.74
CA GLN A 42 2.28 8.04 -14.27
C GLN A 42 3.45 7.19 -13.79
N LEU A 43 3.22 6.26 -12.87
CA LEU A 43 4.29 5.42 -12.34
C LEU A 43 4.74 4.40 -13.39
N PRO A 44 6.07 4.25 -13.60
CA PRO A 44 6.62 3.47 -14.70
C PRO A 44 6.70 1.95 -14.42
N LEU A 45 6.14 1.49 -13.31
CA LEU A 45 6.24 0.12 -12.83
C LEU A 45 4.86 -0.47 -12.56
N PRO A 46 4.69 -1.80 -12.68
CA PRO A 46 3.48 -2.49 -12.26
C PRO A 46 3.12 -2.20 -10.80
N LEU A 47 1.83 -2.04 -10.55
CA LEU A 47 1.32 -1.74 -9.21
C LEU A 47 0.69 -2.98 -8.57
N ALA A 48 0.88 -3.12 -7.26
CA ALA A 48 0.22 -4.09 -6.41
C ALA A 48 -0.55 -3.38 -5.30
N LEU A 49 -1.68 -3.94 -4.89
CA LEU A 49 -2.39 -3.53 -3.68
C LEU A 49 -2.23 -4.60 -2.61
N TRP A 50 -1.77 -4.22 -1.41
CA TRP A 50 -1.54 -5.09 -0.27
C TRP A 50 -2.34 -4.61 0.95
N ALA A 51 -3.57 -5.11 1.10
CA ALA A 51 -4.54 -4.58 2.04
C ALA A 51 -4.83 -5.50 3.23
N ASN A 52 -4.89 -4.93 4.43
CA ASN A 52 -5.52 -5.58 5.58
C ASN A 52 -7.04 -5.38 5.50
N THR A 53 -7.78 -6.41 5.15
CA THR A 53 -9.23 -6.39 5.10
C THR A 53 -9.85 -7.21 6.22
N ARG A 54 -11.11 -6.97 6.58
CA ARG A 54 -11.82 -7.78 7.57
C ARG A 54 -12.43 -9.03 6.95
N VAL A 55 -13.09 -8.87 5.82
CA VAL A 55 -13.83 -9.92 5.11
C VAL A 55 -13.64 -9.88 3.60
N ALA A 56 -13.24 -8.74 3.06
CA ALA A 56 -13.11 -8.55 1.61
C ALA A 56 -11.91 -9.34 1.06
N ARG A 57 -12.15 -10.02 -0.05
CA ARG A 57 -11.15 -10.71 -0.86
C ARG A 57 -10.76 -9.86 -2.07
N GLU A 58 -9.89 -10.40 -2.90
CA GLU A 58 -9.46 -9.76 -4.13
C GLU A 58 -10.64 -9.27 -4.99
N THR A 59 -11.69 -10.07 -5.14
CA THR A 59 -12.85 -9.73 -5.98
C THR A 59 -13.58 -8.47 -5.52
N GLU A 60 -13.85 -8.34 -4.23
CA GLU A 60 -14.52 -7.16 -3.68
C GLU A 60 -13.62 -5.93 -3.76
N VAL A 61 -12.32 -6.10 -3.52
CA VAL A 61 -11.35 -4.99 -3.61
C VAL A 61 -11.18 -4.54 -5.06
N ARG A 62 -11.19 -5.45 -6.04
CA ARG A 62 -11.18 -5.09 -7.46
C ARG A 62 -12.43 -4.33 -7.88
N ASP A 63 -13.60 -4.66 -7.32
CA ASP A 63 -14.82 -3.87 -7.53
C ASP A 63 -14.67 -2.44 -7.00
N TRP A 64 -14.10 -2.27 -5.80
CA TRP A 64 -13.80 -0.93 -5.26
C TRP A 64 -12.82 -0.15 -6.14
N LEU A 65 -11.76 -0.80 -6.61
CA LEU A 65 -10.81 -0.19 -7.54
C LEU A 65 -11.48 0.20 -8.87
N GLY A 66 -12.41 -0.63 -9.37
CA GLY A 66 -13.18 -0.33 -10.57
C GLY A 66 -14.06 0.91 -10.40
N ARG A 67 -14.76 1.02 -9.27
CA ARG A 67 -15.57 2.21 -8.93
C ARG A 67 -14.74 3.48 -8.75
N ALA A 68 -13.47 3.34 -8.39
CA ALA A 68 -12.51 4.44 -8.27
C ALA A 68 -11.78 4.76 -9.58
N GLU A 69 -12.09 4.06 -10.69
CA GLU A 69 -11.40 4.16 -11.99
C GLU A 69 -9.90 3.76 -11.92
N LEU A 70 -9.53 2.98 -10.90
CA LEU A 70 -8.16 2.49 -10.69
C LEU A 70 -7.96 1.02 -11.08
N GLY A 71 -9.02 0.33 -11.52
CA GLY A 71 -9.03 -1.13 -11.72
C GLY A 71 -7.93 -1.64 -12.65
N LEU A 72 -7.62 -0.90 -13.71
CA LEU A 72 -6.62 -1.29 -14.70
C LEU A 72 -5.17 -1.00 -14.27
N LEU A 73 -4.97 -0.23 -13.20
CA LEU A 73 -3.63 0.15 -12.73
C LEU A 73 -2.98 -0.96 -11.90
N PHE A 74 -3.78 -1.78 -11.21
CA PHE A 74 -3.26 -2.78 -10.27
C PHE A 74 -3.18 -4.16 -10.92
N GLN A 75 -1.96 -4.60 -11.22
CA GLN A 75 -1.70 -5.94 -11.73
C GLN A 75 -2.04 -7.00 -10.68
N TRP A 76 -1.73 -6.76 -9.42
CA TRP A 76 -1.99 -7.68 -8.31
C TRP A 76 -2.78 -6.99 -7.20
N VAL A 77 -3.70 -7.75 -6.62
CA VAL A 77 -4.45 -7.34 -5.43
C VAL A 77 -4.36 -8.47 -4.41
N ILE A 78 -3.80 -8.17 -3.25
CA ILE A 78 -3.60 -9.13 -2.17
C ILE A 78 -4.32 -8.62 -0.94
N THR A 79 -5.23 -9.43 -0.41
CA THR A 79 -5.91 -9.14 0.85
C THR A 79 -5.41 -10.04 1.98
N SER A 80 -5.57 -9.58 3.21
CA SER A 80 -5.24 -10.41 4.38
C SER A 80 -6.16 -11.62 4.51
N VAL A 81 -7.36 -11.56 3.94
CA VAL A 81 -8.31 -12.68 3.91
C VAL A 81 -7.81 -13.77 2.96
N ASP A 82 -7.34 -13.39 1.75
CA ASP A 82 -6.80 -14.35 0.79
C ASP A 82 -5.46 -14.95 1.27
N ALA A 83 -4.63 -14.13 1.90
CA ALA A 83 -3.35 -14.56 2.44
C ALA A 83 -3.47 -15.45 3.70
N GLY A 84 -4.63 -15.43 4.37
CA GLY A 84 -4.80 -16.07 5.67
C GLY A 84 -3.94 -15.48 6.78
N ALA A 85 -3.40 -14.29 6.57
CA ALA A 85 -2.53 -13.57 7.49
C ALA A 85 -2.64 -12.05 7.26
N ARG A 86 -2.35 -11.25 8.28
CA ARG A 86 -2.45 -9.78 8.24
C ARG A 86 -1.07 -9.15 8.41
N LYS A 87 -0.82 -8.01 7.77
CA LYS A 87 0.31 -7.15 8.11
C LYS A 87 0.22 -6.77 9.61
N PRO A 88 1.29 -6.82 10.39
CA PRO A 88 2.70 -6.97 9.99
C PRO A 88 3.23 -8.41 9.95
N ALA A 89 2.39 -9.44 10.04
CA ALA A 89 2.84 -10.82 10.06
C ALA A 89 3.65 -11.20 8.79
N PRO A 90 4.80 -11.87 8.93
CA PRO A 90 5.67 -12.22 7.79
C PRO A 90 4.99 -13.15 6.79
N GLU A 91 3.99 -13.94 7.22
CA GLU A 91 3.19 -14.82 6.37
C GLU A 91 2.46 -14.03 5.28
N PHE A 92 1.94 -12.84 5.61
CA PHE A 92 1.30 -11.95 4.64
C PHE A 92 2.28 -11.57 3.50
N PHE A 93 3.45 -11.09 3.86
CA PHE A 93 4.45 -10.65 2.87
C PHE A 93 5.01 -11.81 2.04
N ARG A 94 5.17 -12.99 2.66
CA ARG A 94 5.57 -14.20 1.95
C ARG A 94 4.53 -14.60 0.91
N TYR A 95 3.25 -14.61 1.28
CA TYR A 95 2.15 -14.89 0.36
C TYR A 95 2.10 -13.86 -0.77
N ALA A 96 2.14 -12.57 -0.44
CA ALA A 96 2.07 -11.48 -1.42
C ALA A 96 3.20 -11.55 -2.46
N LEU A 97 4.43 -11.74 -2.03
CA LEU A 97 5.58 -11.87 -2.94
C LEU A 97 5.48 -13.12 -3.82
N ALA A 98 5.07 -14.25 -3.25
CA ALA A 98 4.88 -15.50 -4.01
C ALA A 98 3.78 -15.33 -5.08
N HIS A 99 2.66 -14.71 -4.73
CA HIS A 99 1.55 -14.45 -5.66
C HIS A 99 1.95 -13.51 -6.79
N CYS A 100 2.75 -12.49 -6.50
CA CYS A 100 3.27 -11.55 -7.50
C CYS A 100 4.44 -12.14 -8.34
N GLY A 101 5.03 -13.25 -7.93
CA GLY A 101 6.25 -13.78 -8.55
C GLY A 101 7.48 -12.88 -8.38
N LEU A 102 7.56 -12.13 -7.28
CA LEU A 102 8.58 -11.12 -7.03
C LEU A 102 9.46 -11.48 -5.83
N ALA A 103 10.73 -11.09 -5.89
CA ALA A 103 11.62 -11.12 -4.73
C ALA A 103 11.48 -9.85 -3.90
N LYS A 104 11.71 -9.95 -2.58
CA LYS A 104 11.60 -8.81 -1.65
C LYS A 104 12.41 -7.57 -2.04
N GLY A 105 13.58 -7.74 -2.63
CA GLY A 105 14.42 -6.63 -3.11
C GLY A 105 13.93 -5.95 -4.39
N ASN A 106 12.91 -6.51 -5.05
CA ASN A 106 12.32 -5.97 -6.29
C ASN A 106 11.06 -5.13 -6.06
N VAL A 107 10.57 -5.04 -4.81
CA VAL A 107 9.34 -4.33 -4.46
C VAL A 107 9.66 -3.13 -3.57
N LEU A 108 8.97 -2.03 -3.81
CA LEU A 108 8.88 -0.88 -2.91
C LEU A 108 7.46 -0.87 -2.34
N PHE A 109 7.32 -0.91 -1.02
CA PHE A 109 6.02 -0.93 -0.36
C PHE A 109 5.71 0.44 0.25
N VAL A 110 4.61 1.05 -0.20
CA VAL A 110 4.12 2.37 0.23
C VAL A 110 2.94 2.18 1.19
N GLY A 111 3.03 2.74 2.38
CA GLY A 111 1.96 2.68 3.36
C GLY A 111 2.01 3.83 4.36
N ASN A 112 0.92 4.03 5.10
CA ASN A 112 0.78 5.11 6.08
C ASN A 112 0.94 4.66 7.53
N GLN A 113 0.82 3.35 7.81
CA GLN A 113 0.85 2.82 9.17
C GLN A 113 2.23 2.29 9.56
N LEU A 114 2.85 2.91 10.57
CA LEU A 114 4.18 2.52 11.05
C LEU A 114 4.22 1.11 11.62
N ASN A 115 3.18 0.69 12.35
CA ASN A 115 3.16 -0.59 13.08
C ASN A 115 2.76 -1.79 12.24
N THR A 116 2.14 -1.58 11.09
CA THR A 116 1.71 -2.67 10.18
C THR A 116 2.48 -2.67 8.87
N ASP A 117 2.45 -1.56 8.15
CA ASP A 117 3.06 -1.46 6.82
C ASP A 117 4.57 -1.38 6.90
N ILE A 118 5.04 -0.39 7.65
CA ILE A 118 6.48 -0.08 7.73
C ILE A 118 7.19 -1.15 8.56
N ALA A 119 6.72 -1.41 9.78
CA ALA A 119 7.34 -2.42 10.65
C ALA A 119 7.35 -3.80 10.01
N GLY A 120 6.23 -4.21 9.39
CA GLY A 120 6.14 -5.51 8.74
C GLY A 120 7.03 -5.61 7.51
N GLY A 121 7.00 -4.59 6.64
CA GLY A 121 7.81 -4.55 5.42
C GLY A 121 9.31 -4.57 5.71
N GLU A 122 9.79 -3.69 6.60
CA GLU A 122 11.20 -3.61 6.98
C GLU A 122 11.68 -4.89 7.68
N ALA A 123 10.90 -5.43 8.62
CA ALA A 123 11.24 -6.69 9.29
C ALA A 123 11.32 -7.88 8.31
N PHE A 124 10.51 -7.87 7.26
CA PHE A 124 10.55 -8.89 6.21
C PHE A 124 11.71 -8.65 5.21
N GLY A 125 12.29 -7.45 5.19
CA GLY A 125 13.38 -7.03 4.30
C GLY A 125 12.91 -6.47 2.97
N ILE A 126 11.71 -5.89 2.94
CA ILE A 126 11.16 -5.11 1.82
C ILE A 126 11.43 -3.63 2.12
N ARG A 127 11.92 -2.89 1.11
CA ARG A 127 12.08 -1.43 1.24
C ARG A 127 10.72 -0.77 1.35
N THR A 128 10.56 0.11 2.33
CA THR A 128 9.30 0.80 2.58
C THR A 128 9.38 2.29 2.31
N VAL A 129 8.24 2.88 1.95
CA VAL A 129 8.00 4.32 1.89
C VAL A 129 6.87 4.65 2.87
N TRP A 130 7.19 5.42 3.88
CA TRP A 130 6.18 5.91 4.79
C TRP A 130 5.53 7.18 4.26
N LEU A 131 4.19 7.14 4.12
CA LEU A 131 3.36 8.28 3.74
C LEU A 131 2.98 9.04 5.03
N SER A 132 3.82 9.99 5.44
CA SER A 132 3.76 10.61 6.77
C SER A 132 2.66 11.66 6.91
N GLY A 133 2.30 12.36 5.84
CA GLY A 133 1.30 13.43 5.88
C GLY A 133 -0.13 12.97 6.22
N PHE A 134 -0.40 11.67 6.15
CA PHE A 134 -1.68 11.05 6.48
C PHE A 134 -1.54 9.95 7.53
N ALA A 135 -0.43 9.93 8.24
CA ALA A 135 -0.22 9.01 9.35
C ALA A 135 -1.10 9.41 10.53
N PHE A 136 -1.82 8.45 11.10
CA PHE A 136 -2.62 8.67 12.32
C PHE A 136 -1.77 8.73 13.59
N HIS A 137 -0.51 8.30 13.49
CA HIS A 137 0.42 8.22 14.61
C HIS A 137 1.75 8.82 14.17
N SER A 138 2.24 9.77 14.96
CA SER A 138 3.60 10.26 14.81
C SER A 138 4.60 9.19 15.26
N PHE A 139 5.86 9.32 14.87
CA PHE A 139 6.94 8.49 15.42
C PHE A 139 7.00 8.53 16.95
N ASP A 140 6.55 9.64 17.54
CA ASP A 140 6.61 9.89 18.98
C ASP A 140 5.51 9.16 19.77
N ASP A 141 4.40 8.75 19.11
CA ASP A 141 3.25 8.15 19.80
C ASP A 141 3.37 6.63 19.99
N HIS A 142 4.34 5.98 19.35
CA HIS A 142 4.57 4.55 19.48
C HIS A 142 6.05 4.22 19.64
N PRO A 143 6.41 3.31 20.55
CA PRO A 143 7.77 2.78 20.65
C PRO A 143 8.09 1.84 19.48
N CYS A 144 7.51 2.08 18.30
CA CYS A 144 7.80 1.30 17.11
C CYS A 144 9.18 1.70 16.60
N ILE A 145 10.12 0.77 16.72
CA ILE A 145 11.52 0.93 16.35
C ILE A 145 11.72 0.83 14.82
N ALA A 146 10.66 0.54 14.06
CA ALA A 146 10.74 0.40 12.62
C ALA A 146 10.98 1.76 11.96
N ARG A 147 12.13 1.86 11.29
CA ARG A 147 12.47 3.03 10.48
C ARG A 147 12.14 2.73 9.02
N PRO A 148 11.31 3.55 8.36
CA PRO A 148 11.07 3.40 6.93
C PRO A 148 12.39 3.58 6.15
N THR A 149 12.53 2.87 5.02
CA THR A 149 13.65 3.11 4.11
C THR A 149 13.57 4.52 3.52
N TYR A 150 12.36 4.99 3.23
CA TYR A 150 12.07 6.36 2.72
C TYR A 150 10.84 6.93 3.39
N THR A 151 10.76 8.27 3.41
CA THR A 151 9.59 9.01 3.88
C THR A 151 9.20 10.05 2.84
N ILE A 152 7.90 10.15 2.55
CA ILE A 152 7.29 11.20 1.74
C ILE A 152 6.05 11.74 2.47
N ASP A 153 5.78 13.03 2.35
CA ASP A 153 4.60 13.62 2.99
C ASP A 153 3.31 13.29 2.25
N THR A 154 3.37 13.30 0.92
CA THR A 154 2.25 13.01 0.03
C THR A 154 2.69 12.14 -1.13
N LEU A 155 1.74 11.52 -1.84
CA LEU A 155 2.03 10.71 -3.02
C LEU A 155 2.70 11.51 -4.15
N TYR A 156 2.55 12.83 -4.18
CA TYR A 156 3.25 13.69 -5.15
C TYR A 156 4.78 13.61 -5.06
N GLY A 157 5.33 13.19 -3.94
CA GLY A 157 6.76 12.92 -3.77
C GLY A 157 7.25 11.61 -4.40
N LEU A 158 6.33 10.69 -4.71
CA LEU A 158 6.68 9.34 -5.15
C LEU A 158 7.38 9.28 -6.52
N PRO A 159 6.95 10.01 -7.58
CA PRO A 159 7.61 9.97 -8.88
C PRO A 159 9.10 10.34 -8.81
N ALA A 160 9.43 11.39 -8.08
CA ALA A 160 10.82 11.83 -7.92
C ALA A 160 11.66 10.77 -7.17
N LEU A 161 11.08 10.13 -6.16
CA LEU A 161 11.72 9.03 -5.44
C LEU A 161 11.97 7.83 -6.38
N ILE A 162 10.98 7.41 -7.16
CA ILE A 162 11.11 6.29 -8.10
C ILE A 162 12.19 6.56 -9.14
N HIS A 163 12.20 7.77 -9.72
CA HIS A 163 13.24 8.16 -10.69
C HIS A 163 14.65 7.99 -10.09
N LYS A 164 14.87 8.52 -8.88
CA LYS A 164 16.15 8.40 -8.17
C LYS A 164 16.56 6.94 -7.87
N LEU A 165 15.60 6.03 -7.76
CA LEU A 165 15.86 4.61 -7.47
C LEU A 165 16.13 3.77 -8.72
N GLN A 166 15.86 4.29 -9.90
CA GLN A 166 16.08 3.63 -11.18
C GLN A 166 17.38 4.06 -11.87
N ASP A 167 17.93 5.21 -11.45
CA ASP A 167 19.27 5.69 -11.84
C ASP A 167 20.37 4.92 -11.10
#